data_673032d3cbb52b9255d43c4b00dad756
#
_entry.id   673032d3cbb52b9255d43c4b00dad756
#
_cell.length_a   1.000
_cell.length_b   1.000
_cell.length_c   1.000
_cell.angle_alpha   90.00
_cell.angle_beta   90.00
_cell.angle_gamma   90.00
#
_symmetry.space_group_name_H-M   'P 1'
#
loop_
_entity.id
_entity.type
_entity.pdbx_description
1 polymer ?
#
loop_
_entity_poly.entity_id
_entity_poly.type
_entity_poly.pdbx_seq_one_letter_code
_entity_poly.pdbx_strand_id
1 'polypeptide(L)'
;MDLTTIAALVFAIAAAGVVAFQFGLALGAPWGRYAMGGGIPGRFPPPLRIAAAVQGALIALLAIVVLSAAGLVLPDVAAAFPWLVWVAVAVSALAVVLNAISRSAGERRIWVPVAAVLLVSSLIVALTG
;
A
#
# COMPACT_ATOMS: atom_id res chain seq x y z
N MET A 1 14.75 -13.42 14.22
CA MET A 1 14.27 -12.39 13.27
C MET A 1 14.09 -11.10 14.06
N ASP A 2 14.71 -10.04 13.62
CA ASP A 2 14.66 -8.78 14.35
C ASP A 2 13.37 -7.99 14.02
N LEU A 3 13.13 -6.90 14.76
CA LEU A 3 11.94 -6.07 14.62
C LEU A 3 11.86 -5.46 13.21
N THR A 4 12.98 -4.97 12.67
CA THR A 4 13.01 -4.38 11.32
C THR A 4 12.57 -5.40 10.26
N THR A 5 13.08 -6.61 10.32
CA THR A 5 12.73 -7.69 9.39
C THR A 5 11.25 -8.06 9.52
N ILE A 6 10.75 -8.22 10.75
CA ILE A 6 9.34 -8.54 10.99
C ILE A 6 8.46 -7.43 10.41
N ALA A 7 8.77 -6.17 10.70
CA ALA A 7 7.99 -5.03 10.21
C ALA A 7 7.99 -4.96 8.68
N ALA A 8 9.15 -5.20 8.03
CA ALA A 8 9.23 -5.19 6.57
C ALA A 8 8.39 -6.31 5.95
N LEU A 9 8.39 -7.50 6.55
CA LEU A 9 7.55 -8.61 6.07
C LEU A 9 6.07 -8.34 6.29
N VAL A 10 5.70 -7.73 7.40
CA VAL A 10 4.30 -7.31 7.66
C VAL A 10 3.86 -6.30 6.62
N PHE A 11 4.69 -5.30 6.31
CA PHE A 11 4.40 -4.35 5.23
C PHE A 11 4.19 -5.07 3.90
N ALA A 12 5.10 -5.96 3.53
CA ALA A 12 5.03 -6.67 2.26
C ALA A 12 3.77 -7.53 2.13
N ILE A 13 3.36 -8.21 3.20
CA ILE A 13 2.15 -9.03 3.21
C ILE A 13 0.90 -8.15 3.07
N ALA A 14 0.80 -7.08 3.84
CA ALA A 14 -0.32 -6.14 3.74
C ALA A 14 -0.37 -5.47 2.36
N ALA A 15 0.79 -5.06 1.83
CA ALA A 15 0.90 -4.49 0.50
C ALA A 15 0.46 -5.49 -0.58
N ALA A 16 0.81 -6.76 -0.44
CA ALA A 16 0.37 -7.80 -1.38
C ALA A 16 -1.16 -7.90 -1.45
N GLY A 17 -1.85 -7.77 -0.33
CA GLY A 17 -3.31 -7.71 -0.29
C GLY A 17 -3.88 -6.51 -1.04
N VAL A 18 -3.28 -5.33 -0.84
CA VAL A 18 -3.67 -4.12 -1.58
C VAL A 18 -3.42 -4.27 -3.07
N VAL A 19 -2.26 -4.79 -3.46
CA VAL A 19 -1.91 -5.02 -4.87
C VAL A 19 -2.90 -5.98 -5.52
N ALA A 20 -3.22 -7.09 -4.86
CA ALA A 20 -4.19 -8.05 -5.37
C ALA A 20 -5.56 -7.41 -5.59
N PHE A 21 -6.02 -6.58 -4.65
CA PHE A 21 -7.29 -5.85 -4.78
C PHE A 21 -7.25 -4.87 -5.96
N GLN A 22 -6.18 -4.07 -6.09
CA GLN A 22 -6.04 -3.10 -7.18
C GLN A 22 -6.02 -3.77 -8.55
N PHE A 23 -5.28 -4.86 -8.69
CA PHE A 23 -5.27 -5.59 -9.96
C PHE A 23 -6.59 -6.33 -10.21
N GLY A 24 -7.30 -6.75 -9.17
CA GLY A 24 -8.67 -7.24 -9.30
C GLY A 24 -9.59 -6.21 -9.91
N LEU A 25 -9.55 -4.96 -9.43
CA LEU A 25 -10.30 -3.84 -10.02
C LEU A 25 -9.87 -3.59 -11.48
N ALA A 26 -8.57 -3.61 -11.75
CA ALA A 26 -8.03 -3.40 -13.09
C ALA A 26 -8.49 -4.48 -14.08
N LEU A 27 -8.63 -5.71 -13.62
CA LEU A 27 -9.11 -6.84 -14.42
C LEU A 27 -10.64 -6.88 -14.58
N GLY A 28 -11.35 -5.98 -13.90
CA GLY A 28 -12.79 -5.83 -14.05
C GLY A 28 -13.62 -6.48 -12.95
N ALA A 29 -13.05 -6.79 -11.81
CA ALA A 29 -13.82 -7.27 -10.66
C ALA A 29 -14.84 -6.21 -10.21
N PRO A 30 -16.06 -6.60 -9.78
CA PRO A 30 -17.13 -5.67 -9.40
C PRO A 30 -16.98 -5.19 -7.96
N TRP A 31 -15.80 -4.65 -7.60
CA TRP A 31 -15.44 -4.27 -6.22
C TRP A 31 -15.36 -2.76 -6.01
N GLY A 32 -15.90 -1.98 -6.94
CA GLY A 32 -15.77 -0.52 -6.94
C GLY A 32 -16.29 0.16 -5.68
N ARG A 33 -17.27 -0.42 -4.99
CA ARG A 33 -17.80 0.13 -3.74
C ARG A 33 -16.76 0.17 -2.61
N TYR A 34 -15.68 -0.58 -2.73
CA TYR A 34 -14.58 -0.62 -1.75
C TYR A 34 -13.36 0.19 -2.17
N ALA A 35 -13.50 1.04 -3.19
CA ALA A 35 -12.40 1.80 -3.75
C ALA A 35 -12.83 3.19 -4.18
N MET A 36 -11.91 4.14 -4.13
CA MET A 36 -12.08 5.50 -4.65
C MET A 36 -13.36 6.19 -4.16
N GLY A 37 -13.67 6.04 -2.87
CA GLY A 37 -14.83 6.64 -2.25
C GLY A 37 -16.16 5.91 -2.49
N GLY A 38 -16.16 4.81 -3.25
CA GLY A 38 -17.34 4.00 -3.49
C GLY A 38 -18.32 4.59 -4.49
N GLY A 39 -17.95 5.64 -5.24
CA GLY A 39 -18.82 6.33 -6.19
C GLY A 39 -19.25 5.48 -7.39
N ILE A 40 -18.47 4.44 -7.71
CA ILE A 40 -18.78 3.47 -8.76
C ILE A 40 -18.76 2.08 -8.11
N PRO A 41 -19.93 1.60 -7.62
CA PRO A 41 -19.95 0.42 -6.74
C PRO A 41 -19.70 -0.91 -7.44
N GLY A 42 -19.80 -0.96 -8.75
CA GLY A 42 -19.60 -2.17 -9.54
C GLY A 42 -18.24 -2.22 -10.23
N ARG A 43 -18.25 -2.74 -11.43
CA ARG A 43 -17.09 -2.84 -12.30
C ARG A 43 -16.64 -1.44 -12.74
N PHE A 44 -15.34 -1.15 -12.61
CA PHE A 44 -14.79 0.11 -13.06
C PHE A 44 -14.79 0.25 -14.59
N PRO A 45 -15.06 1.48 -15.11
CA PRO A 45 -14.82 1.79 -16.51
C PRO A 45 -13.31 1.80 -16.81
N PRO A 46 -12.91 1.67 -18.10
CA PRO A 46 -11.48 1.55 -18.47
C PRO A 46 -10.53 2.58 -17.85
N PRO A 47 -10.83 3.89 -17.76
CA PRO A 47 -9.91 4.85 -17.14
C PRO A 47 -9.63 4.56 -15.68
N LEU A 48 -10.63 4.13 -14.90
CA LEU A 48 -10.46 3.80 -13.49
C LEU A 48 -9.77 2.45 -13.31
N ARG A 49 -9.91 1.52 -14.26
CA ARG A 49 -9.16 0.27 -14.26
C ARG A 49 -7.67 0.51 -14.47
N ILE A 50 -7.32 1.44 -15.37
CA ILE A 50 -5.93 1.87 -15.57
C ILE A 50 -5.39 2.52 -14.29
N ALA A 51 -6.15 3.40 -13.67
CA ALA A 51 -5.77 4.04 -12.41
C ALA A 51 -5.52 2.99 -11.31
N ALA A 52 -6.37 1.97 -11.20
CA ALA A 52 -6.19 0.88 -10.25
C ALA A 52 -4.90 0.09 -10.53
N ALA A 53 -4.58 -0.21 -11.78
CA ALA A 53 -3.35 -0.88 -12.14
C ALA A 53 -2.11 -0.04 -11.77
N VAL A 54 -2.15 1.26 -12.01
CA VAL A 54 -1.06 2.18 -11.63
C VAL A 54 -0.90 2.21 -10.11
N GLN A 55 -1.98 2.32 -9.36
CA GLN A 55 -1.94 2.29 -7.89
C GLN A 55 -1.35 0.99 -7.37
N GLY A 56 -1.76 -0.16 -7.92
CA GLY A 56 -1.21 -1.46 -7.57
C GLY A 56 0.29 -1.54 -7.82
N ALA A 57 0.75 -1.07 -8.98
CA ALA A 57 2.17 -1.05 -9.31
C ALA A 57 2.97 -0.15 -8.36
N LEU A 58 2.45 1.02 -8.00
CA LEU A 58 3.10 1.92 -7.05
C LEU A 58 3.23 1.30 -5.66
N ILE A 59 2.19 0.63 -5.18
CA ILE A 59 2.23 -0.05 -3.88
C ILE A 59 3.23 -1.22 -3.91
N ALA A 60 3.31 -1.97 -5.00
CA ALA A 60 4.32 -3.01 -5.17
C ALA A 60 5.74 -2.46 -5.11
N LEU A 61 5.98 -1.31 -5.75
CA LEU A 61 7.28 -0.62 -5.68
C LEU A 61 7.59 -0.17 -4.26
N LEU A 62 6.62 0.37 -3.52
CA LEU A 62 6.82 0.75 -2.13
C LEU A 62 7.14 -0.45 -1.23
N ALA A 63 6.56 -1.61 -1.50
CA ALA A 63 6.91 -2.84 -0.78
C ALA A 63 8.36 -3.21 -1.02
N ILE A 64 8.85 -3.11 -2.25
CA ILE A 64 10.26 -3.33 -2.57
C ILE A 64 11.16 -2.32 -1.84
N VAL A 65 10.76 -1.05 -1.80
CA VAL A 65 11.50 -0.01 -1.07
C VAL A 65 11.62 -0.35 0.41
N VAL A 66 10.54 -0.76 1.05
CA VAL A 66 10.55 -1.11 2.48
C VAL A 66 11.40 -2.35 2.74
N LEU A 67 11.29 -3.38 1.90
CA LEU A 67 12.13 -4.58 1.99
C LEU A 67 13.61 -4.24 1.77
N SER A 68 13.90 -3.33 0.86
CA SER A 68 15.27 -2.84 0.61
C SER A 68 15.82 -2.11 1.83
N ALA A 69 15.02 -1.24 2.46
CA ALA A 69 15.42 -0.52 3.66
C ALA A 69 15.73 -1.46 4.84
N ALA A 70 15.10 -2.62 4.88
CA ALA A 70 15.38 -3.66 5.87
C ALA A 70 16.54 -4.59 5.47
N GLY A 71 17.13 -4.38 4.30
CA GLY A 71 18.26 -5.18 3.82
C GLY A 71 17.88 -6.54 3.24
N LEU A 72 16.58 -6.78 3.00
CA LEU A 72 16.09 -8.09 2.56
C LEU A 72 16.15 -8.30 1.05
N VAL A 73 16.01 -7.22 0.27
CA VAL A 73 16.13 -7.23 -1.19
C VAL A 73 16.84 -5.95 -1.63
N LEU A 74 17.56 -6.00 -2.73
CA LEU A 74 18.21 -4.83 -3.36
C LEU A 74 18.83 -3.85 -2.34
N PRO A 75 19.73 -4.30 -1.46
CA PRO A 75 20.25 -3.46 -0.38
C PRO A 75 20.96 -2.20 -0.87
N ASP A 76 21.50 -2.22 -2.09
CA ASP A 76 22.15 -1.06 -2.70
C ASP A 76 21.18 0.10 -2.98
N VAL A 77 19.91 -0.19 -3.21
CA VAL A 77 18.90 0.85 -3.40
C VAL A 77 18.71 1.66 -2.13
N ALA A 78 18.58 1.01 -0.98
CA ALA A 78 18.47 1.69 0.31
C ALA A 78 19.76 2.43 0.67
N ALA A 79 20.92 1.89 0.35
CA ALA A 79 22.19 2.56 0.58
C ALA A 79 22.33 3.83 -0.26
N ALA A 80 21.92 3.78 -1.53
CA ALA A 80 22.00 4.92 -2.44
C ALA A 80 20.91 5.97 -2.17
N PHE A 81 19.71 5.54 -1.77
CA PHE A 81 18.53 6.40 -1.60
C PHE A 81 17.86 6.12 -0.25
N PRO A 82 18.49 6.42 0.89
CA PRO A 82 17.96 6.08 2.23
C PRO A 82 16.66 6.81 2.56
N TRP A 83 16.33 7.89 1.86
CA TRP A 83 15.08 8.63 2.05
C TRP A 83 13.84 7.97 1.46
N LEU A 84 14.01 6.96 0.58
CA LEU A 84 12.88 6.31 -0.09
C LEU A 84 11.90 5.65 0.89
N VAL A 85 12.37 5.09 1.99
CA VAL A 85 11.50 4.48 3.00
C VAL A 85 10.53 5.51 3.60
N TRP A 86 10.96 6.76 3.70
CA TRP A 86 10.10 7.84 4.19
C TRP A 86 9.01 8.22 3.18
N VAL A 87 9.23 7.99 1.89
CA VAL A 87 8.17 8.09 0.88
C VAL A 87 7.10 7.03 1.15
N ALA A 88 7.50 5.81 1.47
CA ALA A 88 6.55 4.76 1.85
C ALA A 88 5.76 5.13 3.11
N VAL A 89 6.39 5.72 4.12
CA VAL A 89 5.72 6.24 5.32
C VAL A 89 4.70 7.32 4.95
N ALA A 90 5.10 8.29 4.15
CA ALA A 90 4.24 9.41 3.75
C ALA A 90 3.01 8.93 2.95
N VAL A 91 3.23 8.04 1.98
CA VAL A 91 2.14 7.46 1.19
C VAL A 91 1.19 6.65 2.06
N SER A 92 1.72 5.87 3.00
CA SER A 92 0.91 5.09 3.95
C SER A 92 0.08 5.99 4.86
N ALA A 93 0.64 7.09 5.35
CA ALA A 93 -0.08 8.08 6.14
C ALA A 93 -1.21 8.73 5.34
N LEU A 94 -0.93 9.10 4.08
CA LEU A 94 -1.94 9.62 3.17
C LEU A 94 -3.05 8.60 2.92
N ALA A 95 -2.70 7.33 2.77
CA ALA A 95 -3.67 6.26 2.58
C ALA A 95 -4.60 6.12 3.80
N VAL A 96 -4.08 6.23 5.03
CA VAL A 96 -4.91 6.24 6.24
C VAL A 96 -5.93 7.38 6.18
N VAL A 97 -5.48 8.59 5.87
CA VAL A 97 -6.36 9.76 5.81
C VAL A 97 -7.42 9.61 4.73
N LEU A 98 -7.02 9.25 3.51
CA LEU A 98 -7.95 9.12 2.39
C LEU A 98 -8.99 8.03 2.60
N ASN A 99 -8.60 6.92 3.20
CA ASN A 99 -9.55 5.85 3.52
C ASN A 99 -10.47 6.24 4.70
N ALA A 100 -9.94 6.95 5.69
CA ALA A 100 -10.73 7.38 6.85
C ALA A 100 -11.82 8.40 6.49
N ILE A 101 -11.56 9.26 5.50
CA ILE A 101 -12.53 10.26 5.03
C ILE A 101 -13.42 9.74 3.90
N SER A 102 -13.24 8.50 3.46
CA SER A 102 -14.07 7.90 2.41
C SER A 102 -15.55 7.88 2.80
N ARG A 103 -16.41 8.14 1.84
CA ARG A 103 -17.87 8.02 2.01
C ARG A 103 -18.35 6.58 2.04
N SER A 104 -17.52 5.63 1.55
CA SER A 104 -17.84 4.21 1.57
C SER A 104 -17.51 3.61 2.94
N ALA A 105 -18.52 3.12 3.66
CA ALA A 105 -18.31 2.41 4.92
C ALA A 105 -17.51 1.12 4.73
N GLY A 106 -17.72 0.41 3.61
CA GLY A 106 -16.96 -0.79 3.27
C GLY A 106 -15.48 -0.50 3.06
N GLU A 107 -15.17 0.59 2.35
CA GLU A 107 -13.80 1.04 2.15
C GLU A 107 -13.12 1.38 3.48
N ARG A 108 -13.79 2.15 4.34
CA ARG A 108 -13.24 2.50 5.67
C ARG A 108 -12.96 1.27 6.52
N ARG A 109 -13.88 0.32 6.57
CA ARG A 109 -13.75 -0.88 7.42
C ARG A 109 -12.59 -1.79 7.01
N ILE A 110 -12.30 -1.86 5.72
CA ILE A 110 -11.25 -2.74 5.18
C ILE A 110 -9.91 -2.01 5.15
N TRP A 111 -9.87 -0.81 4.57
CA TRP A 111 -8.62 -0.20 4.19
C TRP A 111 -8.02 0.72 5.25
N VAL A 112 -8.80 1.26 6.19
CA VAL A 112 -8.20 2.01 7.31
C VAL A 112 -7.32 1.11 8.16
N PRO A 113 -7.75 -0.09 8.59
CA PRO A 113 -6.85 -0.99 9.31
C PRO A 113 -5.63 -1.42 8.50
N VAL A 114 -5.81 -1.74 7.22
CA VAL A 114 -4.70 -2.13 6.34
C VAL A 114 -3.72 -0.99 6.16
N ALA A 115 -4.19 0.22 5.88
CA ALA A 115 -3.34 1.40 5.74
C ALA A 115 -2.61 1.72 7.05
N ALA A 116 -3.25 1.55 8.20
CA ALA A 116 -2.61 1.71 9.50
C ALA A 116 -1.48 0.70 9.72
N VAL A 117 -1.65 -0.54 9.29
CA VAL A 117 -0.58 -1.56 9.33
C VAL A 117 0.56 -1.15 8.42
N LEU A 118 0.29 -0.66 7.20
CA LEU A 118 1.32 -0.16 6.29
C LEU A 118 2.08 1.02 6.91
N LEU A 119 1.37 1.97 7.52
CA LEU A 119 1.99 3.12 8.17
C LEU A 119 2.90 2.72 9.32
N VAL A 120 2.40 1.93 10.26
CA VAL A 120 3.16 1.54 11.45
C VAL A 120 4.36 0.69 11.05
N SER A 121 4.19 -0.29 10.17
CA SER A 121 5.28 -1.18 9.76
C SER A 121 6.36 -0.43 8.97
N SER A 122 6.00 0.45 8.04
CA SER A 122 6.98 1.26 7.31
C SER A 122 7.70 2.25 8.22
N LEU A 123 7.01 2.83 9.20
CA LEU A 123 7.61 3.72 10.18
C LEU A 123 8.64 2.98 11.06
N ILE A 124 8.32 1.78 11.51
CA ILE A 124 9.28 0.95 12.26
C ILE A 124 10.53 0.69 11.43
N VAL A 125 10.37 0.31 10.17
CA VAL A 125 11.53 0.09 9.27
C VAL A 125 12.33 1.38 9.08
N ALA A 126 11.66 2.51 8.89
CA ALA A 126 12.33 3.81 8.72
C ALA A 126 13.16 4.21 9.94
N LEU A 127 12.68 3.90 11.14
CA LEU A 127 13.33 4.28 12.41
C LEU A 127 14.41 3.27 12.84
N THR A 128 14.32 2.01 12.42
CA THR A 128 15.19 0.92 12.91
C THR A 128 16.08 0.32 11.83
N GLY A 129 15.74 0.55 10.58
CA GLY A 129 16.45 -0.01 9.42
C GLY A 129 17.71 0.71 8.99
#